data_658ba04aa4da2af8f4253861f4749eb0
#
_entry.id   658ba04aa4da2af8f4253861f4749eb0
#
_cell.length_a   1.000
_cell.length_b   1.000
_cell.length_c   1.000
_cell.angle_alpha   90.00
_cell.angle_beta   90.00
_cell.angle_gamma   90.00
#
_symmetry.space_group_name_H-M   'P 1'
#
loop_
_entity.id
_entity.type
_entity.pdbx_description
1 polymer ?
#
loop_
_entity_poly.entity_id
_entity_poly.type
_entity_poly.pdbx_seq_one_letter_code
_entity_poly.pdbx_strand_id
1 'polypeptide(L)'
;MLSTCNSQLDGILFSKPSKIVVYGIAGSGKTNFLLNILKCSKISNENIVYISTEDPVFINRAIELGLESSNFYFASALSQEHLISLILDSMQFNVITIIVDSINHLYRVESEKDYASKLFVDILVLLDSLNKKGIAIITSAQVKLEENIIAGYEYLNIWADKIIEIKVLPNKTRTIRIIKPAISHEIPFVITSKGIEWLYKT
;
A
#
# COMPACT_ATOMS: atom_id res chain seq x y z
N MET A 1 -3.49 12.91 10.55
CA MET A 1 -4.55 12.51 9.59
C MET A 1 -3.90 12.05 8.29
N LEU A 2 -4.28 10.88 7.76
CA LEU A 2 -3.79 10.36 6.48
C LEU A 2 -4.31 11.22 5.32
N SER A 3 -3.46 11.41 4.29
CA SER A 3 -3.80 12.17 3.10
C SER A 3 -3.00 11.70 1.88
N THR A 4 -3.60 11.83 0.71
CA THR A 4 -2.92 11.69 -0.60
C THR A 4 -2.56 13.05 -1.21
N CYS A 5 -2.88 14.16 -0.54
CA CYS A 5 -2.92 15.51 -1.08
C CYS A 5 -3.99 15.71 -2.19
N ASN A 6 -5.00 14.85 -2.24
CA ASN A 6 -6.18 14.99 -3.08
C ASN A 6 -7.42 14.76 -2.21
N SER A 7 -8.19 15.81 -1.96
CA SER A 7 -9.32 15.79 -1.01
C SER A 7 -10.42 14.81 -1.40
N GLN A 8 -10.68 14.65 -2.70
CA GLN A 8 -11.68 13.71 -3.20
C GLN A 8 -11.24 12.26 -2.91
N LEU A 9 -9.98 11.93 -3.19
CA LEU A 9 -9.44 10.60 -2.93
C LEU A 9 -9.33 10.32 -1.43
N ASP A 10 -8.94 11.31 -0.64
CA ASP A 10 -8.86 11.22 0.83
C ASP A 10 -10.23 10.91 1.44
N GLY A 11 -11.30 11.57 0.99
CA GLY A 11 -12.66 11.30 1.42
C GLY A 11 -13.10 9.85 1.12
N ILE A 12 -12.64 9.28 0.01
CA ILE A 12 -12.92 7.89 -0.34
C ILE A 12 -12.05 6.94 0.48
N LEU A 13 -10.75 7.18 0.58
CA LEU A 13 -9.80 6.23 1.16
C LEU A 13 -9.73 6.30 2.69
N PHE A 14 -9.83 7.49 3.29
CA PHE A 14 -9.49 7.71 4.69
C PHE A 14 -10.63 8.21 5.57
N SER A 15 -11.89 8.09 5.11
CA SER A 15 -13.08 8.43 5.92
C SER A 15 -13.17 7.67 7.24
N LYS A 16 -12.59 6.47 7.30
CA LYS A 16 -12.40 5.62 8.48
C LYS A 16 -11.21 4.71 8.28
N PRO A 17 -10.61 4.15 9.35
CA PRO A 17 -9.62 3.09 9.24
C PRO A 17 -10.16 1.94 8.38
N SER A 18 -9.44 1.59 7.32
CA SER A 18 -9.89 0.62 6.32
C SER A 18 -8.72 -0.21 5.81
N LYS A 19 -9.02 -1.37 5.24
CA LYS A 19 -8.07 -2.22 4.51
C LYS A 19 -8.12 -1.81 3.03
N ILE A 20 -7.03 -1.22 2.55
CA ILE A 20 -6.90 -0.66 1.20
C ILE A 20 -5.88 -1.47 0.41
N VAL A 21 -6.24 -1.90 -0.79
CA VAL A 21 -5.34 -2.54 -1.75
C VAL A 21 -5.13 -1.62 -2.95
N VAL A 22 -3.85 -1.32 -3.23
CA VAL A 22 -3.40 -0.54 -4.38
C VAL A 22 -2.73 -1.50 -5.35
N TYR A 23 -3.33 -1.79 -6.50
CA TYR A 23 -2.72 -2.70 -7.45
C TYR A 23 -2.38 -2.03 -8.79
N GLY A 24 -1.55 -2.69 -9.56
CA GLY A 24 -1.12 -2.27 -10.90
C GLY A 24 0.12 -3.03 -11.33
N ILE A 25 0.46 -2.92 -12.61
CA ILE A 25 1.65 -3.54 -13.19
C ILE A 25 2.94 -3.04 -12.53
N ALA A 26 4.04 -3.75 -12.70
CA ALA A 26 5.35 -3.29 -12.27
C ALA A 26 5.65 -1.92 -12.92
N GLY A 27 6.23 -0.99 -12.14
CA GLY A 27 6.52 0.36 -12.61
C GLY A 27 5.30 1.30 -12.73
N SER A 28 4.08 0.87 -12.36
CA SER A 28 2.90 1.74 -12.40
C SER A 28 2.96 2.90 -11.39
N GLY A 29 3.80 2.82 -10.36
CA GLY A 29 3.97 3.87 -9.37
C GLY A 29 3.30 3.60 -8.03
N LYS A 30 2.98 2.34 -7.70
CA LYS A 30 2.39 1.93 -6.41
C LYS A 30 3.22 2.43 -5.23
N THR A 31 4.51 2.11 -5.20
CA THR A 31 5.45 2.57 -4.17
C THR A 31 5.46 4.09 -4.05
N ASN A 32 5.52 4.83 -5.18
CA ASN A 32 5.46 6.30 -5.15
C ASN A 32 4.13 6.81 -4.57
N PHE A 33 3.02 6.13 -4.86
CA PHE A 33 1.72 6.48 -4.28
C PHE A 33 1.69 6.24 -2.77
N LEU A 34 2.21 5.11 -2.30
CA LEU A 34 2.29 4.81 -0.86
C LEU A 34 3.21 5.80 -0.12
N LEU A 35 4.38 6.11 -0.67
CA LEU A 35 5.28 7.11 -0.08
C LEU A 35 4.67 8.53 -0.13
N ASN A 36 3.87 8.84 -1.15
CA ASN A 36 3.16 10.12 -1.20
C ASN A 36 2.10 10.25 -0.11
N ILE A 37 1.46 9.15 0.30
CA ILE A 37 0.56 9.14 1.46
C ILE A 37 1.34 9.56 2.72
N LEU A 38 2.54 9.03 2.96
CA LEU A 38 3.37 9.46 4.10
C LEU A 38 3.68 10.95 4.01
N LYS A 39 4.11 11.41 2.84
CA LYS A 39 4.48 12.81 2.60
C LYS A 39 3.34 13.78 2.85
N CYS A 40 2.13 13.42 2.44
CA CYS A 40 0.96 14.28 2.56
C CYS A 40 0.29 14.19 3.94
N SER A 41 0.60 13.16 4.72
CA SER A 41 -0.04 12.92 6.01
C SER A 41 0.52 13.84 7.10
N LYS A 42 -0.37 14.39 7.92
CA LYS A 42 0.00 15.19 9.09
C LYS A 42 -0.07 14.30 10.32
N ILE A 43 1.07 13.83 10.78
CA ILE A 43 1.24 12.93 11.92
C ILE A 43 2.01 13.68 13.02
N SER A 44 1.53 13.66 14.25
CA SER A 44 2.14 14.35 15.39
C SER A 44 2.61 13.41 16.50
N ASN A 45 1.70 12.62 17.06
CA ASN A 45 1.98 11.75 18.21
C ASN A 45 1.74 10.26 17.90
N GLU A 46 1.54 9.93 16.65
CA GLU A 46 1.18 8.61 16.16
C GLU A 46 2.26 8.17 15.18
N ASN A 47 2.32 6.89 14.88
CA ASN A 47 3.35 6.32 14.02
C ASN A 47 2.73 5.62 12.80
N ILE A 48 3.47 5.63 11.70
CA ILE A 48 3.20 4.83 10.51
C ILE A 48 4.36 3.86 10.32
N VAL A 49 4.03 2.60 10.13
CA VAL A 49 5.00 1.54 9.80
C VAL A 49 4.87 1.20 8.33
N TYR A 50 5.99 1.28 7.60
CA TYR A 50 6.09 0.90 6.21
C TYR A 50 7.00 -0.33 6.09
N ILE A 51 6.45 -1.45 5.62
CA ILE A 51 7.18 -2.70 5.44
C ILE A 51 7.24 -3.00 3.94
N SER A 52 8.47 -2.98 3.39
CA SER A 52 8.71 -3.46 2.03
C SER A 52 8.95 -4.97 2.05
N THR A 53 8.42 -5.67 1.05
CA THR A 53 8.72 -7.09 0.78
C THR A 53 9.54 -7.26 -0.49
N GLU A 54 9.84 -6.17 -1.17
CA GLU A 54 10.64 -6.11 -2.39
C GLU A 54 12.01 -5.48 -2.09
N ASP A 55 12.75 -5.12 -3.13
CA ASP A 55 14.06 -4.49 -3.03
C ASP A 55 14.01 -3.19 -2.20
N PRO A 56 15.01 -2.91 -1.33
CA PRO A 56 15.08 -1.70 -0.50
C PRO A 56 15.24 -0.38 -1.27
N VAL A 57 15.19 -0.39 -2.60
CA VAL A 57 15.27 0.83 -3.46
C VAL A 57 14.26 1.92 -3.04
N PHE A 58 13.15 1.55 -2.43
CA PHE A 58 12.18 2.53 -1.89
C PHE A 58 12.79 3.49 -0.87
N ILE A 59 13.85 3.08 -0.13
CA ILE A 59 14.51 3.92 0.88
C ILE A 59 15.10 5.18 0.24
N ASN A 60 15.78 5.05 -0.90
CA ASN A 60 16.33 6.20 -1.61
C ASN A 60 15.21 7.17 -2.00
N ARG A 61 14.08 6.62 -2.44
CA ARG A 61 12.92 7.43 -2.80
C ARG A 61 12.27 8.11 -1.58
N ALA A 62 12.23 7.44 -0.45
CA ALA A 62 11.74 8.02 0.81
C ALA A 62 12.61 9.20 1.24
N ILE A 63 13.95 9.07 1.17
CA ILE A 63 14.91 10.14 1.46
C ILE A 63 14.71 11.33 0.50
N GLU A 64 14.62 11.09 -0.82
CA GLU A 64 14.36 12.13 -1.82
C GLU A 64 13.07 12.92 -1.52
N LEU A 65 12.06 12.26 -0.97
CA LEU A 65 10.79 12.88 -0.60
C LEU A 65 10.81 13.57 0.76
N GLY A 66 11.94 13.50 1.50
CA GLY A 66 12.09 14.11 2.82
C GLY A 66 11.29 13.39 3.91
N LEU A 67 11.15 12.04 3.81
CA LEU A 67 10.37 11.22 4.75
C LEU A 67 11.20 10.80 5.99
N GLU A 68 12.21 11.57 6.35
CA GLU A 68 13.03 11.38 7.55
C GLU A 68 12.31 11.98 8.77
N SER A 69 11.28 11.30 9.25
CA SER A 69 10.53 11.71 10.44
C SER A 69 10.60 10.62 11.51
N SER A 70 10.67 11.03 12.77
CA SER A 70 10.61 10.11 13.92
C SER A 70 9.31 9.31 14.01
N ASN A 71 8.29 9.68 13.24
CA ASN A 71 7.00 9.01 13.20
C ASN A 71 6.86 7.98 12.07
N PHE A 72 7.87 7.84 11.20
CA PHE A 72 7.86 6.87 10.12
C PHE A 72 8.91 5.78 10.37
N TYR A 73 8.45 4.56 10.49
CA TYR A 73 9.28 3.37 10.67
C TYR A 73 9.32 2.57 9.38
N PHE A 74 10.51 2.32 8.86
CA PHE A 74 10.74 1.57 7.64
C PHE A 74 11.40 0.24 7.95
N ALA A 75 10.88 -0.84 7.39
CA ALA A 75 11.44 -2.19 7.52
C ALA A 75 11.36 -2.94 6.19
N SER A 76 12.17 -4.01 6.06
CA SER A 76 12.13 -4.92 4.91
C SER A 76 11.90 -6.34 5.39
N ALA A 77 10.87 -7.00 4.87
CA ALA A 77 10.56 -8.39 5.13
C ALA A 77 11.17 -9.29 4.06
N LEU A 78 11.83 -10.37 4.48
CA LEU A 78 12.53 -11.33 3.60
C LEU A 78 11.77 -12.64 3.40
N SER A 79 10.76 -12.92 4.23
CA SER A 79 9.86 -14.06 4.13
C SER A 79 8.48 -13.72 4.70
N GLN A 80 7.48 -14.56 4.46
CA GLN A 80 6.14 -14.35 5.04
C GLN A 80 6.18 -14.40 6.56
N GLU A 81 6.97 -15.30 7.15
CA GLU A 81 7.16 -15.39 8.62
C GLU A 81 7.81 -14.11 9.17
N HIS A 82 8.83 -13.58 8.45
CA HIS A 82 9.47 -12.32 8.86
C HIS A 82 8.48 -11.14 8.76
N LEU A 83 7.61 -11.12 7.74
CA LEU A 83 6.55 -10.11 7.64
C LEU A 83 5.60 -10.17 8.84
N ILE A 84 5.18 -11.38 9.27
CA ILE A 84 4.37 -11.56 10.47
C ILE A 84 5.07 -11.00 11.71
N SER A 85 6.36 -11.33 11.90
CA SER A 85 7.14 -10.81 13.04
C SER A 85 7.21 -9.29 13.04
N LEU A 86 7.51 -8.66 11.90
CA LEU A 86 7.58 -7.18 11.79
C LEU A 86 6.21 -6.52 12.08
N ILE A 87 5.11 -7.13 11.63
CA ILE A 87 3.76 -6.63 11.94
C ILE A 87 3.49 -6.72 13.44
N LEU A 88 3.86 -7.82 14.10
CA LEU A 88 3.68 -7.99 15.54
C LEU A 88 4.57 -7.02 16.34
N ASP A 89 5.83 -6.85 15.94
CA ASP A 89 6.77 -5.94 16.59
C ASP A 89 6.30 -4.48 16.47
N SER A 90 5.64 -4.13 15.37
CA SER A 90 5.07 -2.79 15.19
C SER A 90 4.05 -2.41 16.26
N MET A 91 3.41 -3.38 16.90
CA MET A 91 2.42 -3.15 17.96
C MET A 91 3.01 -2.59 19.26
N GLN A 92 4.33 -2.58 19.41
CA GLN A 92 5.01 -1.93 20.53
C GLN A 92 5.01 -0.40 20.43
N PHE A 93 4.67 0.13 19.26
CA PHE A 93 4.58 1.57 18.99
C PHE A 93 3.12 2.02 18.95
N ASN A 94 2.88 3.32 19.08
CA ASN A 94 1.53 3.90 18.89
C ASN A 94 1.23 4.02 17.38
N VAL A 95 0.97 2.88 16.72
CA VAL A 95 0.78 2.78 15.28
C VAL A 95 -0.67 3.02 14.90
N ILE A 96 -0.90 3.93 13.96
CA ILE A 96 -2.22 4.20 13.36
C ILE A 96 -2.35 3.64 11.95
N THR A 97 -1.23 3.33 11.31
CA THR A 97 -1.23 2.83 9.93
C THR A 97 -0.08 1.85 9.70
N ILE A 98 -0.38 0.73 9.07
CA ILE A 98 0.61 -0.22 8.56
C ILE A 98 0.49 -0.24 7.03
N ILE A 99 1.63 -0.02 6.37
CA ILE A 99 1.76 -0.11 4.91
C ILE A 99 2.61 -1.34 4.58
N VAL A 100 2.14 -2.19 3.66
CA VAL A 100 2.89 -3.35 3.15
C VAL A 100 3.05 -3.25 1.64
N ASP A 101 4.28 -3.09 1.17
CA ASP A 101 4.61 -2.91 -0.26
C ASP A 101 5.60 -4.00 -0.74
N SER A 102 5.14 -5.08 -1.35
CA SER A 102 3.78 -5.48 -1.71
C SER A 102 3.33 -6.71 -0.92
N ILE A 103 2.04 -6.81 -0.66
CA ILE A 103 1.47 -7.90 0.15
C ILE A 103 1.63 -9.28 -0.51
N ASN A 104 1.66 -9.34 -1.83
CA ASN A 104 1.67 -10.60 -2.58
C ASN A 104 3.04 -10.99 -3.15
N HIS A 105 4.11 -10.21 -2.91
CA HIS A 105 5.44 -10.55 -3.42
C HIS A 105 5.98 -11.83 -2.80
N LEU A 106 6.07 -11.89 -1.48
CA LEU A 106 6.58 -13.06 -0.76
C LEU A 106 5.73 -14.32 -1.01
N TYR A 107 4.41 -14.17 -1.06
CA TYR A 107 3.50 -15.26 -1.44
C TYR A 107 3.83 -15.82 -2.82
N ARG A 108 4.18 -14.98 -3.79
CA ARG A 108 4.57 -15.42 -5.13
C ARG A 108 5.92 -16.11 -5.16
N VAL A 109 6.90 -15.57 -4.44
CA VAL A 109 8.26 -16.13 -4.36
C VAL A 109 8.26 -17.48 -3.65
N GLU A 110 7.41 -17.62 -2.65
CA GLU A 110 7.30 -18.84 -1.83
C GLU A 110 6.21 -19.80 -2.31
N SER A 111 5.61 -19.58 -3.48
CA SER A 111 4.44 -20.31 -3.98
C SER A 111 4.62 -21.82 -4.12
N GLU A 112 5.87 -22.31 -4.22
CA GLU A 112 6.20 -23.74 -4.25
C GLU A 112 6.16 -24.41 -2.86
N LYS A 113 6.11 -23.64 -1.78
CA LYS A 113 6.01 -24.17 -0.43
C LYS A 113 4.57 -24.52 -0.11
N ASP A 114 4.30 -25.71 0.39
CA ASP A 114 2.96 -26.22 0.72
C ASP A 114 2.17 -25.31 1.67
N TYR A 115 2.88 -24.55 2.52
CA TYR A 115 2.28 -23.66 3.53
C TYR A 115 2.17 -22.19 3.09
N ALA A 116 2.65 -21.82 1.89
CA ALA A 116 2.68 -20.42 1.45
C ALA A 116 1.29 -19.78 1.44
N SER A 117 0.29 -20.48 0.95
CA SER A 117 -1.10 -19.99 0.95
C SER A 117 -1.66 -19.82 2.36
N LYS A 118 -1.31 -20.72 3.28
CA LYS A 118 -1.72 -20.61 4.68
C LYS A 118 -1.11 -19.37 5.34
N LEU A 119 0.20 -19.15 5.19
CA LEU A 119 0.87 -17.98 5.74
C LEU A 119 0.30 -16.68 5.15
N PHE A 120 -0.01 -16.66 3.85
CA PHE A 120 -0.63 -15.50 3.22
C PHE A 120 -1.98 -15.18 3.86
N VAL A 121 -2.83 -16.18 4.09
CA VAL A 121 -4.10 -16.02 4.79
C VAL A 121 -3.89 -15.56 6.23
N ASP A 122 -2.93 -16.16 6.95
CA ASP A 122 -2.59 -15.78 8.33
C ASP A 122 -2.17 -14.30 8.43
N ILE A 123 -1.38 -13.80 7.47
CA ILE A 123 -1.02 -12.38 7.37
C ILE A 123 -2.27 -11.52 7.19
N LEU A 124 -3.19 -11.89 6.29
CA LEU A 124 -4.41 -11.14 6.05
C LEU A 124 -5.32 -11.12 7.30
N VAL A 125 -5.42 -12.24 8.02
CA VAL A 125 -6.17 -12.34 9.28
C VAL A 125 -5.54 -11.48 10.37
N LEU A 126 -4.21 -11.47 10.50
CA LEU A 126 -3.51 -10.61 11.43
C LEU A 126 -3.79 -9.13 11.15
N LEU A 127 -3.62 -8.70 9.90
CA LEU A 127 -3.90 -7.33 9.49
C LEU A 127 -5.38 -6.94 9.68
N ASP A 128 -6.32 -7.85 9.43
CA ASP A 128 -7.74 -7.64 9.72
C ASP A 128 -8.00 -7.43 11.21
N SER A 129 -7.34 -8.21 12.05
CA SER A 129 -7.43 -8.07 13.52
C SER A 129 -6.94 -6.71 14.01
N LEU A 130 -5.87 -6.18 13.38
CA LEU A 130 -5.33 -4.85 13.67
C LEU A 130 -6.25 -3.75 13.15
N ASN A 131 -6.83 -3.93 11.97
CA ASN A 131 -7.80 -2.98 11.43
C ASN A 131 -9.03 -2.84 12.33
N LYS A 132 -9.53 -3.94 12.90
CA LYS A 132 -10.62 -3.94 13.90
C LYS A 132 -10.28 -3.16 15.16
N LYS A 133 -9.00 -2.98 15.48
CA LYS A 133 -8.50 -2.12 16.57
C LYS A 133 -8.31 -0.65 16.17
N GLY A 134 -8.70 -0.27 14.95
CA GLY A 134 -8.64 1.09 14.47
C GLY A 134 -7.37 1.45 13.68
N ILE A 135 -6.50 0.49 13.38
CA ILE A 135 -5.31 0.71 12.57
C ILE A 135 -5.68 0.65 11.08
N ALA A 136 -5.34 1.67 10.31
CA ALA A 136 -5.51 1.64 8.86
C ALA A 136 -4.48 0.70 8.22
N ILE A 137 -4.91 -0.15 7.31
CA ILE A 137 -4.03 -1.07 6.58
C ILE A 137 -4.01 -0.68 5.11
N ILE A 138 -2.83 -0.39 4.58
CA ILE A 138 -2.67 -0.03 3.16
C ILE A 138 -1.66 -1.00 2.56
N THR A 139 -2.03 -1.68 1.50
CA THR A 139 -1.14 -2.64 0.83
C THR A 139 -1.03 -2.36 -0.65
N SER A 140 0.14 -2.59 -1.24
CA SER A 140 0.22 -2.73 -2.69
C SER A 140 0.15 -4.19 -3.12
N ALA A 141 -0.23 -4.44 -4.37
CA ALA A 141 -0.18 -5.74 -4.99
C ALA A 141 0.28 -5.62 -6.46
N GLN A 142 1.15 -6.52 -6.90
CA GLN A 142 1.61 -6.57 -8.28
C GLN A 142 0.72 -7.49 -9.13
N VAL A 143 0.45 -7.05 -10.36
CA VAL A 143 -0.22 -7.82 -11.40
C VAL A 143 0.84 -8.49 -12.27
N LYS A 144 0.69 -9.77 -12.60
CA LYS A 144 1.48 -10.43 -13.63
C LYS A 144 1.11 -9.87 -15.02
N LEU A 145 2.10 -9.39 -15.77
CA LEU A 145 1.90 -8.78 -17.11
C LEU A 145 1.24 -9.74 -18.10
N GLU A 146 1.59 -11.01 -18.07
CA GLU A 146 1.14 -12.02 -19.06
C GLU A 146 -0.29 -12.50 -18.81
N GLU A 147 -0.76 -12.50 -17.57
CA GLU A 147 -2.04 -13.10 -17.19
C GLU A 147 -3.08 -12.07 -16.74
N ASN A 148 -2.64 -10.83 -16.53
CA ASN A 148 -3.47 -9.76 -15.94
C ASN A 148 -4.09 -10.16 -14.57
N ILE A 149 -3.47 -11.11 -13.88
CA ILE A 149 -3.94 -11.72 -12.63
C ILE A 149 -3.06 -11.26 -11.48
N ILE A 150 -3.68 -10.88 -10.37
CA ILE A 150 -3.02 -10.62 -9.09
C ILE A 150 -2.92 -11.95 -8.35
N ALA A 151 -1.72 -12.39 -7.98
CA ALA A 151 -1.58 -13.57 -7.12
C ALA A 151 -2.29 -13.32 -5.79
N GLY A 152 -3.19 -14.25 -5.42
CA GLY A 152 -4.04 -14.11 -4.23
C GLY A 152 -5.19 -13.10 -4.36
N TYR A 153 -5.59 -12.74 -5.59
CA TYR A 153 -6.64 -11.75 -5.83
C TYR A 153 -7.97 -12.10 -5.15
N GLU A 154 -8.37 -13.35 -5.19
CA GLU A 154 -9.60 -13.81 -4.53
C GLU A 154 -9.60 -13.54 -3.03
N TYR A 155 -8.47 -13.77 -2.35
CA TYR A 155 -8.31 -13.44 -0.92
C TYR A 155 -8.34 -11.93 -0.72
N LEU A 156 -7.59 -11.18 -1.52
CA LEU A 156 -7.50 -9.72 -1.41
C LEU A 156 -8.83 -9.03 -1.69
N ASN A 157 -9.58 -9.51 -2.69
CA ASN A 157 -10.88 -8.94 -3.06
C ASN A 157 -11.94 -9.12 -1.96
N ILE A 158 -11.93 -10.28 -1.28
CA ILE A 158 -12.82 -10.52 -0.13
C ILE A 158 -12.36 -9.70 1.07
N TRP A 159 -11.06 -9.69 1.34
CA TRP A 159 -10.46 -9.08 2.52
C TRP A 159 -10.51 -7.54 2.51
N ALA A 160 -10.24 -6.91 1.38
CA ALA A 160 -10.14 -5.46 1.28
C ALA A 160 -11.49 -4.74 1.39
N ASP A 161 -11.52 -3.63 2.11
CA ASP A 161 -12.66 -2.70 2.12
C ASP A 161 -12.65 -1.81 0.88
N LYS A 162 -11.43 -1.45 0.41
CA LYS A 162 -11.22 -0.56 -0.75
C LYS A 162 -10.14 -1.13 -1.65
N ILE A 163 -10.37 -1.03 -2.95
CA ILE A 163 -9.41 -1.48 -3.97
C ILE A 163 -9.28 -0.38 -5.01
N ILE A 164 -8.06 0.04 -5.29
CA ILE A 164 -7.74 0.99 -6.34
C ILE A 164 -6.72 0.41 -7.30
N GLU A 165 -6.87 0.75 -8.57
CA GLU A 165 -5.96 0.38 -9.64
C GLU A 165 -5.15 1.60 -10.08
N ILE A 166 -3.83 1.43 -10.24
CA ILE A 166 -2.98 2.43 -10.89
C ILE A 166 -2.65 1.94 -12.29
N LYS A 167 -3.13 2.68 -13.29
CA LYS A 167 -2.83 2.46 -14.71
C LYS A 167 -1.82 3.45 -15.22
N VAL A 168 -0.97 3.00 -16.14
CA VAL A 168 -0.05 3.85 -16.91
C VAL A 168 -0.65 4.08 -18.28
N LEU A 169 -0.79 5.35 -18.66
CA LEU A 169 -1.25 5.75 -19.98
C LEU A 169 -0.07 5.91 -20.97
N PRO A 170 -0.30 5.86 -22.29
CA PRO A 170 0.77 5.95 -23.31
C PRO A 170 1.67 7.19 -23.18
N ASN A 171 1.13 8.31 -22.70
CA ASN A 171 1.84 9.58 -22.46
C ASN A 171 2.62 9.62 -21.14
N LYS A 172 2.81 8.48 -20.47
CA LYS A 172 3.42 8.31 -19.14
C LYS A 172 2.64 8.98 -17.98
N THR A 173 1.48 9.56 -18.23
CA THR A 173 0.52 9.93 -17.19
C THR A 173 0.02 8.66 -16.53
N ARG A 174 -0.37 8.75 -15.26
CA ARG A 174 -0.99 7.66 -14.52
C ARG A 174 -2.39 8.05 -14.11
N THR A 175 -3.24 7.06 -13.91
CA THR A 175 -4.59 7.29 -13.40
C THR A 175 -4.88 6.33 -12.28
N ILE A 176 -5.55 6.82 -11.24
CA ILE A 176 -6.16 5.99 -10.20
C ILE A 176 -7.60 5.72 -10.60
N ARG A 177 -7.94 4.46 -10.66
CA ARG A 177 -9.30 3.96 -10.82
C ARG A 177 -9.75 3.29 -9.53
N ILE A 178 -10.94 3.65 -9.05
CA ILE A 178 -11.50 3.06 -7.84
C ILE A 178 -12.34 1.85 -8.24
N ILE A 179 -11.91 0.67 -7.79
CA ILE A 179 -12.53 -0.62 -8.14
C ILE A 179 -13.55 -1.02 -7.07
N LYS A 180 -13.21 -0.81 -5.81
CA LYS A 180 -14.09 -1.11 -4.67
C LYS A 180 -14.05 0.04 -3.66
N PRO A 181 -15.20 0.68 -3.37
CA PRO A 181 -16.47 0.54 -4.08
C PRO A 181 -16.35 0.93 -5.55
N ALA A 182 -17.21 0.37 -6.41
CA ALA A 182 -17.17 0.68 -7.85
C ALA A 182 -17.57 2.15 -8.10
N ILE A 183 -16.59 2.97 -8.46
CA ILE A 183 -16.78 4.38 -8.79
C ILE A 183 -16.20 4.63 -10.18
N SER A 184 -17.02 5.11 -11.11
CA SER A 184 -16.64 5.36 -12.51
C SER A 184 -15.85 6.65 -12.71
N HIS A 185 -14.95 6.99 -11.78
CA HIS A 185 -14.13 8.20 -11.85
C HIS A 185 -12.65 7.83 -11.84
N GLU A 186 -11.91 8.42 -12.75
CA GLU A 186 -10.46 8.24 -12.83
C GLU A 186 -9.76 9.55 -12.44
N ILE A 187 -8.76 9.45 -11.58
CA ILE A 187 -8.01 10.59 -11.07
C ILE A 187 -6.60 10.55 -11.66
N PRO A 188 -6.30 11.41 -12.65
CA PRO A 188 -5.00 11.42 -13.31
C PRO A 188 -3.94 12.13 -12.49
N PHE A 189 -2.69 11.63 -12.57
CA PHE A 189 -1.53 12.19 -11.91
C PHE A 189 -0.23 11.92 -12.68
N VAL A 190 0.83 12.64 -12.31
CA VAL A 190 2.19 12.38 -12.75
C VAL A 190 3.10 12.17 -11.54
N ILE A 191 4.18 11.41 -11.72
CA ILE A 191 5.22 11.24 -10.72
C ILE A 191 6.37 12.17 -11.09
N THR A 192 6.76 13.01 -10.15
CA THR A 192 7.87 13.96 -10.28
C THR A 192 8.94 13.67 -9.21
N SER A 193 10.06 14.38 -9.25
CA SER A 193 11.06 14.34 -8.16
C SER A 193 10.47 14.74 -6.81
N LYS A 194 9.45 15.59 -6.82
CA LYS A 194 8.77 16.08 -5.60
C LYS A 194 7.63 15.18 -5.10
N GLY A 195 7.35 14.06 -5.74
CA GLY A 195 6.26 13.15 -5.40
C GLY A 195 5.17 13.12 -6.47
N ILE A 196 3.91 12.96 -6.07
CA ILE A 196 2.76 12.95 -6.97
C ILE A 196 2.23 14.37 -7.16
N GLU A 197 2.00 14.71 -8.42
CA GLU A 197 1.28 15.92 -8.84
C GLU A 197 -0.04 15.51 -9.48
N TRP A 198 -1.15 15.91 -8.86
CA TRP A 198 -2.49 15.67 -9.38
C TRP A 198 -2.80 16.61 -10.53
N LEU A 199 -3.29 16.08 -11.66
CA LEU A 199 -3.54 16.88 -12.87
C LEU A 199 -4.84 17.67 -12.82
N TYR A 200 -5.79 17.25 -11.96
CA TYR A 200 -6.98 18.04 -11.64
C TYR A 200 -6.98 18.35 -10.14
N LYS A 201 -6.87 19.62 -9.80
CA LYS A 201 -7.13 20.12 -8.46
C LYS A 201 -8.64 20.38 -8.37
N THR A 202 -9.33 19.64 -7.55
CA THR A 202 -10.67 19.99 -7.06
C THR A 202 -10.55 20.94 -5.89
#